data_4621bb0a6d7c689dd9b88b0265d1f220
#
_entry.id   4621bb0a6d7c689dd9b88b0265d1f220
#
_cell.length_a   1.000
_cell.length_b   1.000
_cell.length_c   1.000
_cell.angle_alpha   90.00
_cell.angle_beta   90.00
_cell.angle_gamma   90.00
#
_symmetry.space_group_name_H-M   'P 1'
#
loop_
_entity.id
_entity.type
_entity.pdbx_description
1 polymer ?
#
loop_
_entity_poly.entity_id
_entity_poly.type
_entity_poly.pdbx_seq_one_letter_code
_entity_poly.pdbx_strand_id
1 'polypeptide(L)'
;LCTNNESNICSEVTYPRVKTVITGMRPNGSKYSDGIPANLKYYKTAFVAKDSETFVDELIAHTDEMIQLEYGVKIDKNKYISVLTDEDADTLFKNWAEFPNIRAIYISRHVILNAEQRELFHTKDVYVIPDYYYRKELREVGE
;
A
#
# COMPACT_ATOMS: atom_id res chain seq x y z
N LEU A 1 6.60 11.99 6.88
CA LEU A 1 6.12 13.35 7.17
C LEU A 1 4.58 13.32 7.22
N CYS A 2 4.01 13.62 8.36
CA CYS A 2 2.57 13.76 8.55
C CYS A 2 2.24 15.25 8.74
N THR A 3 1.23 15.75 8.05
CA THR A 3 0.78 17.14 8.17
C THR A 3 -0.73 17.20 7.92
N ASN A 4 -1.42 18.12 8.57
CA ASN A 4 -2.81 18.40 8.25
C ASN A 4 -2.92 19.15 6.90
N ASN A 5 -4.10 19.26 6.37
CA ASN A 5 -4.36 20.01 5.15
C ASN A 5 -5.39 21.15 5.38
N GLU A 6 -5.47 21.66 6.59
CA GLU A 6 -6.25 22.86 6.85
C GLU A 6 -5.77 24.00 5.94
N SER A 7 -6.70 24.71 5.34
CA SER A 7 -6.40 25.78 4.36
C SER A 7 -5.47 25.30 3.22
N ASN A 8 -5.51 24.03 2.84
CA ASN A 8 -4.69 23.43 1.78
C ASN A 8 -3.17 23.51 2.03
N ILE A 9 -2.73 23.71 3.23
CA ILE A 9 -1.30 23.92 3.55
C ILE A 9 -0.42 22.73 3.12
N CYS A 10 -0.94 21.51 3.20
CA CYS A 10 -0.19 20.34 2.74
C CYS A 10 -0.03 20.35 1.23
N SER A 11 -1.11 20.51 0.48
CA SER A 11 -1.13 20.43 -0.97
C SER A 11 -0.47 21.63 -1.65
N GLU A 12 -0.62 22.84 -1.08
CA GLU A 12 -0.15 24.07 -1.71
C GLU A 12 1.22 24.54 -1.22
N VAL A 13 1.62 24.13 -0.01
CA VAL A 13 2.90 24.57 0.57
C VAL A 13 3.84 23.41 0.84
N THR A 14 3.43 22.42 1.65
CA THR A 14 4.34 21.37 2.12
C THR A 14 4.80 20.48 0.98
N TYR A 15 3.87 19.92 0.22
CA TYR A 15 4.18 19.02 -0.90
C TYR A 15 5.02 19.69 -1.99
N PRO A 16 4.67 20.90 -2.50
CA PRO A 16 5.50 21.59 -3.48
C PRO A 16 6.91 21.91 -2.98
N ARG A 17 7.09 22.27 -1.71
CA ARG A 17 8.42 22.50 -1.13
C ARG A 17 9.27 21.25 -1.10
N VAL A 18 8.73 20.14 -0.61
CA VAL A 18 9.44 18.85 -0.59
C VAL A 18 9.77 18.41 -2.01
N LYS A 19 8.83 18.53 -2.93
CA LYS A 19 9.06 18.23 -4.35
C LYS A 19 10.17 19.09 -4.94
N THR A 20 10.21 20.40 -4.64
CA THR A 20 11.28 21.32 -5.07
C THR A 20 12.65 20.85 -4.61
N VAL A 21 12.78 20.44 -3.34
CA VAL A 21 14.06 19.94 -2.79
C VAL A 21 14.51 18.68 -3.52
N ILE A 22 13.60 17.77 -3.78
CA ILE A 22 13.90 16.49 -4.46
C ILE A 22 14.26 16.71 -5.92
N THR A 23 13.47 17.51 -6.63
CA THR A 23 13.65 17.70 -8.08
C THR A 23 14.66 18.79 -8.44
N GLY A 24 14.99 19.68 -7.49
CA GLY A 24 15.77 20.88 -7.76
C GLY A 24 15.04 21.96 -8.53
N MET A 25 13.73 21.78 -8.81
CA MET A 25 12.93 22.69 -9.65
C MET A 25 11.80 23.32 -8.85
N ARG A 26 11.64 24.64 -8.94
CA ARG A 26 10.50 25.36 -8.36
C ARG A 26 9.21 25.11 -9.17
N PRO A 27 8.03 25.34 -8.58
CA PRO A 27 6.75 25.20 -9.30
C PRO A 27 6.64 26.05 -10.57
N ASN A 28 7.33 27.17 -10.64
CA ASN A 28 7.38 28.04 -11.81
C ASN A 28 8.39 27.59 -12.89
N GLY A 29 9.01 26.40 -12.72
CA GLY A 29 9.97 25.83 -13.66
C GLY A 29 11.42 26.39 -13.54
N SER A 30 11.69 27.31 -12.62
CA SER A 30 13.04 27.81 -12.40
C SER A 30 13.89 26.81 -11.59
N LYS A 31 15.18 26.73 -11.89
CA LYS A 31 16.12 25.90 -11.13
C LYS A 31 16.30 26.46 -9.71
N TYR A 32 16.21 25.59 -8.70
CA TYR A 32 16.47 25.89 -7.30
C TYR A 32 17.83 25.34 -6.84
N SER A 33 18.10 24.08 -7.19
CA SER A 33 19.32 23.34 -6.82
C SER A 33 19.52 22.20 -7.80
N ASP A 34 20.51 21.34 -7.55
CA ASP A 34 20.68 20.10 -8.33
C ASP A 34 19.72 18.99 -7.90
N GLY A 35 18.92 19.25 -6.84
CA GLY A 35 17.99 18.27 -6.27
C GLY A 35 18.69 17.24 -5.39
N ILE A 36 17.86 16.48 -4.63
CA ILE A 36 18.30 15.35 -3.80
C ILE A 36 17.51 14.14 -4.28
N PRO A 37 18.17 13.13 -4.90
CA PRO A 37 17.47 11.94 -5.36
C PRO A 37 16.73 11.25 -4.21
N ALA A 38 15.41 11.23 -4.29
CA ALA A 38 14.53 10.60 -3.31
C ALA A 38 13.19 10.21 -3.95
N ASN A 39 12.53 9.25 -3.35
CA ASN A 39 11.16 8.89 -3.70
C ASN A 39 10.18 9.66 -2.82
N LEU A 40 9.17 10.25 -3.45
CA LEU A 40 8.09 10.93 -2.73
C LEU A 40 6.76 10.38 -3.21
N LYS A 41 5.98 9.84 -2.26
CA LYS A 41 4.58 9.48 -2.48
C LYS A 41 3.70 10.28 -1.54
N TYR A 42 2.67 10.89 -2.08
CA TYR A 42 1.69 11.65 -1.33
C TYR A 42 0.47 10.78 -1.07
N TYR A 43 0.06 10.68 0.19
CA TYR A 43 -1.16 10.00 0.61
C TYR A 43 -2.11 11.02 1.21
N LYS A 44 -3.40 10.81 0.98
CA LYS A 44 -4.47 11.56 1.61
C LYS A 44 -5.33 10.59 2.40
N THR A 45 -5.64 10.94 3.65
CA THR A 45 -6.59 10.17 4.45
C THR A 45 -8.01 10.40 3.95
N ALA A 46 -8.80 9.35 3.96
CA ALA A 46 -10.23 9.38 3.73
C ALA A 46 -10.93 8.56 4.82
N PHE A 47 -12.19 8.85 5.04
CA PHE A 47 -13.03 8.06 5.94
C PHE A 47 -13.92 7.14 5.11
N VAL A 48 -13.99 5.88 5.52
CA VAL A 48 -14.99 4.94 5.01
C VAL A 48 -16.17 4.96 5.97
N ALA A 49 -17.38 5.12 5.44
CA ALA A 49 -18.57 5.18 6.26
C ALA A 49 -18.87 3.82 6.91
N LYS A 50 -19.03 3.80 8.25
CA LYS A 50 -19.24 2.55 9.01
C LYS A 50 -20.52 1.80 8.62
N ASP A 51 -21.53 2.54 8.15
CA ASP A 51 -22.85 2.02 7.80
C ASP A 51 -22.98 1.70 6.30
N SER A 52 -21.88 1.79 5.54
CA SER A 52 -21.86 1.41 4.13
C SER A 52 -21.99 -0.11 3.99
N GLU A 53 -22.86 -0.57 3.12
CA GLU A 53 -22.97 -1.99 2.74
C GLU A 53 -21.66 -2.50 2.10
N THR A 54 -20.89 -1.58 1.51
CA THR A 54 -19.61 -1.84 0.82
C THR A 54 -18.39 -1.56 1.70
N PHE A 55 -18.58 -1.38 3.01
CA PHE A 55 -17.51 -0.97 3.94
C PHE A 55 -16.26 -1.84 3.84
N VAL A 56 -16.43 -3.16 3.84
CA VAL A 56 -15.31 -4.11 3.77
C VAL A 56 -14.62 -4.05 2.42
N ASP A 57 -15.39 -3.96 1.33
CA ASP A 57 -14.85 -3.88 -0.03
C ASP A 57 -14.05 -2.60 -0.24
N GLU A 58 -14.54 -1.49 0.30
CA GLU A 58 -13.82 -0.20 0.27
C GLU A 58 -12.51 -0.27 1.05
N LEU A 59 -12.47 -0.93 2.21
CA LEU A 59 -11.23 -1.14 2.96
C LEU A 59 -10.24 -2.04 2.21
N ILE A 60 -10.72 -3.14 1.64
CA ILE A 60 -9.91 -4.06 0.82
C ILE A 60 -9.31 -3.32 -0.38
N ALA A 61 -10.10 -2.46 -1.04
CA ALA A 61 -9.63 -1.69 -2.18
C ALA A 61 -8.44 -0.75 -1.86
N HIS A 62 -8.28 -0.36 -0.58
CA HIS A 62 -7.19 0.51 -0.12
C HIS A 62 -6.06 -0.24 0.62
N THR A 63 -6.12 -1.55 0.68
CA THR A 63 -5.10 -2.35 1.39
C THR A 63 -3.71 -2.18 0.79
N ASP A 64 -3.60 -2.08 -0.52
CA ASP A 64 -2.31 -1.86 -1.20
C ASP A 64 -1.63 -0.56 -0.77
N GLU A 65 -2.39 0.53 -0.62
CA GLU A 65 -1.89 1.81 -0.13
C GLU A 65 -1.41 1.72 1.32
N MET A 66 -2.10 0.96 2.15
CA MET A 66 -1.72 0.76 3.55
C MET A 66 -0.43 -0.06 3.67
N ILE A 67 -0.30 -1.14 2.88
CA ILE A 67 0.94 -1.92 2.78
C ILE A 67 2.11 -1.01 2.31
N GLN A 68 1.88 -0.23 1.27
CA GLN A 68 2.90 0.68 0.74
C GLN A 68 3.34 1.73 1.77
N LEU A 69 2.41 2.22 2.59
CA LEU A 69 2.71 3.20 3.64
C LEU A 69 3.51 2.56 4.79
N GLU A 70 3.15 1.37 5.23
CA GLU A 70 3.78 0.71 6.36
C GLU A 70 5.16 0.12 6.01
N TYR A 71 5.26 -0.55 4.88
CA TYR A 71 6.49 -1.25 4.47
C TYR A 71 7.42 -0.41 3.57
N GLY A 72 6.99 0.78 3.14
CA GLY A 72 7.78 1.63 2.26
C GLY A 72 8.05 1.05 0.88
N VAL A 73 7.23 0.10 0.43
CA VAL A 73 7.34 -0.57 -0.87
C VAL A 73 6.29 -0.06 -1.84
N LYS A 74 6.42 -0.38 -3.11
CA LYS A 74 5.38 -0.15 -4.12
C LYS A 74 4.79 -1.50 -4.52
N ILE A 75 3.51 -1.70 -4.26
CA ILE A 75 2.78 -2.85 -4.81
C ILE A 75 2.63 -2.61 -6.31
N ASP A 76 3.43 -3.33 -7.09
CA ASP A 76 3.56 -3.16 -8.54
C ASP A 76 3.10 -4.41 -9.31
N LYS A 77 2.58 -5.39 -8.59
CA LYS A 77 2.12 -6.69 -9.12
C LYS A 77 3.20 -7.44 -9.92
N ASN A 78 4.47 -7.13 -9.66
CA ASN A 78 5.62 -7.77 -10.29
C ASN A 78 6.66 -8.19 -9.23
N LYS A 79 7.15 -7.22 -8.44
CA LYS A 79 8.12 -7.47 -7.36
C LYS A 79 7.44 -7.62 -6.00
N TYR A 80 6.39 -6.88 -5.78
CA TYR A 80 5.62 -6.83 -4.54
C TYR A 80 4.16 -7.05 -4.89
N ILE A 81 3.59 -8.15 -4.38
CA ILE A 81 2.26 -8.62 -4.72
C ILE A 81 1.43 -8.72 -3.45
N SER A 82 0.20 -8.25 -3.49
CA SER A 82 -0.81 -8.48 -2.46
C SER A 82 -1.73 -9.64 -2.86
N VAL A 83 -2.06 -10.49 -1.91
CA VAL A 83 -2.97 -11.63 -2.04
C VAL A 83 -4.02 -11.48 -0.95
N LEU A 84 -5.20 -11.02 -1.33
CA LEU A 84 -6.26 -10.65 -0.40
C LEU A 84 -7.37 -11.69 -0.32
N THR A 85 -7.50 -12.50 -1.38
CA THR A 85 -8.54 -13.54 -1.52
C THR A 85 -7.91 -14.87 -1.92
N ASP A 86 -8.66 -15.97 -1.74
CA ASP A 86 -8.24 -17.31 -2.20
C ASP A 86 -8.10 -17.35 -3.73
N GLU A 87 -8.93 -16.57 -4.45
CA GLU A 87 -8.87 -16.44 -5.90
C GLU A 87 -7.57 -15.75 -6.37
N ASP A 88 -7.11 -14.74 -5.62
CA ASP A 88 -5.80 -14.10 -5.87
C ASP A 88 -4.67 -15.12 -5.72
N ALA A 89 -4.74 -15.96 -4.67
CA ALA A 89 -3.74 -17.00 -4.43
C ALA A 89 -3.71 -18.03 -5.56
N ASP A 90 -4.88 -18.47 -6.01
CA ASP A 90 -5.00 -19.40 -7.13
C ASP A 90 -4.47 -18.80 -8.44
N THR A 91 -4.78 -17.54 -8.68
CA THR A 91 -4.35 -16.82 -9.88
C THR A 91 -2.83 -16.65 -9.88
N LEU A 92 -2.26 -16.24 -8.76
CA LEU A 92 -0.82 -16.10 -8.61
C LEU A 92 -0.11 -17.43 -8.78
N PHE A 93 -0.65 -18.51 -8.20
CA PHE A 93 -0.08 -19.85 -8.31
C PHE A 93 -0.07 -20.37 -9.76
N LYS A 94 -1.20 -20.25 -10.47
CA LYS A 94 -1.33 -20.67 -11.87
C LYS A 94 -0.38 -19.92 -12.80
N ASN A 95 -0.18 -18.64 -12.54
CA ASN A 95 0.62 -17.76 -13.40
C ASN A 95 2.02 -17.51 -12.83
N TRP A 96 2.51 -18.33 -11.89
CA TRP A 96 3.78 -18.09 -11.19
C TRP A 96 4.97 -17.83 -12.10
N ALA A 97 5.02 -18.52 -13.25
CA ALA A 97 6.09 -18.36 -14.23
C ALA A 97 6.13 -16.96 -14.88
N GLU A 98 5.02 -16.23 -14.85
CA GLU A 98 4.93 -14.88 -15.40
C GLU A 98 5.53 -13.81 -14.44
N PHE A 99 5.80 -14.21 -13.19
CA PHE A 99 6.30 -13.34 -12.13
C PHE A 99 7.71 -13.70 -11.64
N PRO A 100 8.73 -13.73 -12.50
CA PRO A 100 10.08 -14.18 -12.12
C PRO A 100 10.76 -13.25 -11.10
N ASN A 101 10.29 -12.01 -10.99
CA ASN A 101 10.93 -10.96 -10.19
C ASN A 101 10.31 -10.78 -8.80
N ILE A 102 9.39 -11.63 -8.37
CA ILE A 102 8.77 -11.53 -7.05
C ILE A 102 9.85 -11.51 -5.97
N ARG A 103 9.77 -10.53 -5.10
CA ARG A 103 10.58 -10.40 -3.88
C ARG A 103 9.77 -10.72 -2.65
N ALA A 104 8.58 -10.09 -2.53
CA ALA A 104 7.73 -10.31 -1.38
C ALA A 104 6.25 -10.41 -1.78
N ILE A 105 5.53 -11.21 -0.99
CA ILE A 105 4.10 -11.45 -1.11
C ILE A 105 3.45 -11.03 0.21
N TYR A 106 2.45 -10.17 0.15
CA TYR A 106 1.65 -9.72 1.28
C TYR A 106 0.32 -10.46 1.27
N ILE A 107 0.12 -11.36 2.23
CA ILE A 107 -1.02 -12.27 2.24
C ILE A 107 -1.97 -11.92 3.38
N SER A 108 -3.26 -11.80 3.07
CA SER A 108 -4.31 -11.68 4.07
C SER A 108 -4.36 -12.96 4.92
N ARG A 109 -4.50 -12.80 6.24
CA ARG A 109 -4.66 -13.95 7.17
C ARG A 109 -5.85 -14.84 6.82
N HIS A 110 -6.85 -14.31 6.12
CA HIS A 110 -8.06 -15.02 5.75
C HIS A 110 -7.90 -15.92 4.53
N VAL A 111 -6.81 -15.75 3.79
CA VAL A 111 -6.50 -16.59 2.62
C VAL A 111 -6.06 -17.97 3.08
N ILE A 112 -6.73 -18.99 2.55
CA ILE A 112 -6.44 -20.39 2.84
C ILE A 112 -5.57 -20.97 1.72
N LEU A 113 -4.27 -21.05 2.00
CA LEU A 113 -3.33 -21.66 1.06
C LEU A 113 -3.34 -23.18 1.16
N ASN A 114 -3.38 -23.88 0.03
CA ASN A 114 -3.08 -25.31 -0.03
C ASN A 114 -1.59 -25.58 0.19
N ALA A 115 -1.20 -26.86 0.28
CA ALA A 115 0.19 -27.24 0.57
C ALA A 115 1.17 -26.79 -0.52
N GLU A 116 0.79 -26.92 -1.79
CA GLU A 116 1.63 -26.56 -2.93
C GLU A 116 1.81 -25.04 -3.05
N GLN A 117 0.74 -24.27 -2.87
CA GLN A 117 0.78 -22.81 -2.84
C GLN A 117 1.67 -22.32 -1.70
N ARG A 118 1.54 -22.92 -0.51
CA ARG A 118 2.34 -22.55 0.64
C ARG A 118 3.82 -22.81 0.40
N GLU A 119 4.17 -23.98 -0.10
CA GLU A 119 5.56 -24.33 -0.41
C GLU A 119 6.14 -23.37 -1.46
N LEU A 120 5.39 -23.10 -2.53
CA LEU A 120 5.83 -22.21 -3.60
C LEU A 120 6.00 -20.77 -3.13
N PHE A 121 5.03 -20.22 -2.41
CA PHE A 121 5.07 -18.82 -1.95
C PHE A 121 6.17 -18.59 -0.92
N HIS A 122 6.45 -19.58 -0.05
CA HIS A 122 7.55 -19.51 0.92
C HIS A 122 8.95 -19.56 0.29
N THR A 123 9.07 -19.73 -1.02
CA THR A 123 10.34 -19.48 -1.74
C THR A 123 10.68 -17.99 -1.83
N LYS A 124 9.73 -17.11 -1.47
CA LYS A 124 9.87 -15.65 -1.41
C LYS A 124 9.60 -15.16 0.01
N ASP A 125 9.84 -13.88 0.26
CA ASP A 125 9.47 -13.27 1.53
C ASP A 125 7.93 -13.17 1.61
N VAL A 126 7.35 -13.77 2.64
CA VAL A 126 5.90 -13.75 2.86
C VAL A 126 5.60 -12.95 4.12
N TYR A 127 4.75 -11.93 3.98
CA TYR A 127 4.29 -11.09 5.08
C TYR A 127 2.78 -11.22 5.23
N VAL A 128 2.33 -11.43 6.47
CA VAL A 128 0.91 -11.48 6.77
C VAL A 128 0.40 -10.05 6.95
N ILE A 129 -0.64 -9.69 6.19
CA ILE A 129 -1.29 -8.39 6.28
C ILE A 129 -2.01 -8.30 7.63
N PRO A 130 -1.80 -7.24 8.41
CA PRO A 130 -2.47 -7.04 9.68
C PRO A 130 -3.99 -6.92 9.52
N ASP A 131 -4.74 -7.57 10.41
CA ASP A 131 -6.21 -7.56 10.38
C ASP A 131 -6.81 -6.15 10.49
N TYR A 132 -6.13 -5.22 11.16
CA TYR A 132 -6.61 -3.85 11.35
C TYR A 132 -6.68 -3.02 10.05
N TYR A 133 -6.17 -3.54 8.93
CA TYR A 133 -6.31 -2.86 7.64
C TYR A 133 -7.72 -2.93 7.06
N TYR A 134 -8.47 -3.97 7.38
CA TYR A 134 -9.77 -4.24 6.78
C TYR A 134 -10.82 -4.77 7.76
N ARG A 135 -10.58 -4.69 9.06
CA ARG A 135 -11.59 -4.98 10.08
C ARG A 135 -12.13 -3.71 10.71
N LYS A 136 -13.45 -3.66 10.78
CA LYS A 136 -14.16 -2.75 11.65
C LYS A 136 -13.67 -3.02 13.08
N GLU A 137 -13.06 -2.05 13.67
CA GLU A 137 -12.38 -2.06 14.96
C GLU A 137 -12.62 -3.20 15.91
N LEU A 138 -11.53 -3.87 16.30
CA LEU A 138 -11.42 -4.71 17.47
C LEU A 138 -11.72 -3.97 18.81
N ARG A 139 -12.01 -2.67 18.77
CA ARG A 139 -12.22 -1.84 19.95
C ARG A 139 -13.62 -1.91 20.56
N GLU A 140 -14.60 -2.45 19.85
CA GLU A 140 -15.95 -2.63 20.41
C GLU A 140 -16.14 -3.98 21.14
N VAL A 141 -15.11 -4.81 21.24
CA VAL A 141 -15.16 -6.14 21.87
C VAL A 141 -14.33 -6.21 23.16
N GLY A 142 -13.96 -5.10 23.69
CA GLY A 142 -13.09 -5.02 24.87
C GLY A 142 -13.61 -4.12 25.98
N GLU A 143 -14.91 -4.17 26.29
CA GLU A 143 -15.47 -3.76 27.59
C GLU A 143 -16.31 -4.88 28.16
#